data_04d4d8fc2f22a0909b6e505373ecc646
#
_entry.id   04d4d8fc2f22a0909b6e505373ecc646
#
_cell.length_a   1.000
_cell.length_b   1.000
_cell.length_c   1.000
_cell.angle_alpha   90.00
_cell.angle_beta   90.00
_cell.angle_gamma   90.00
#
_symmetry.space_group_name_H-M   'P 1'
#
loop_
_entity.id
_entity.type
_entity.pdbx_description
1 polymer ?
#
loop_
_entity_poly.entity_id
_entity_poly.type
_entity_poly.pdbx_seq_one_letter_code
_entity_poly.pdbx_strand_id
1 'polypeptide(L)'
;MTQTLRTKNLKPLVFVVVLTALVSRADIASESLPPALLGSAGPLQGETLNYYGNAAGYLVAPEGQGPHGSVILIHEWNGLTDRVREVADAMATEGYIALAADLYSGRTGSNPRENMALVRETLADPGTLIANLDAAARYLNARHDSTGKVATIGWCYGGGVALSFALGGVEHQATAIFYGRLLDDPEQLKRIDHEIYGTFAGQDRSISVDAVNRFVTALRSAGVPNDVHIYDSVNHGFWLHVDANPEVRSAPALDAWNRLKRYLARTIGS
;
A
#
# COMPACT_ATOMS: atom_id res chain seq x y z
N MET A 1 51.79 54.53 45.69
CA MET A 1 50.94 54.36 44.45
C MET A 1 50.74 52.90 44.21
N THR A 2 49.63 52.36 44.65
CA THR A 2 49.30 50.93 44.62
C THR A 2 48.20 50.76 43.59
N GLN A 3 48.49 50.09 42.41
CA GLN A 3 47.54 49.77 41.37
C GLN A 3 46.85 48.44 41.71
N THR A 4 45.56 48.49 41.85
CA THR A 4 44.67 47.31 42.10
C THR A 4 44.30 46.70 40.74
N LEU A 5 44.71 45.46 40.48
CA LEU A 5 44.29 44.66 39.33
C LEU A 5 42.89 44.12 39.52
N ARG A 6 41.97 44.53 38.65
CA ARG A 6 40.58 43.97 38.54
C ARG A 6 40.60 42.66 37.77
N THR A 7 40.31 41.57 38.42
CA THR A 7 40.05 40.27 37.76
C THR A 7 38.65 40.27 37.13
N LYS A 8 38.61 40.02 35.81
CA LYS A 8 37.37 39.80 35.06
C LYS A 8 36.92 38.36 35.25
N ASN A 9 35.74 38.18 35.88
CA ASN A 9 35.06 36.90 35.94
C ASN A 9 34.56 36.48 34.54
N LEU A 10 35.19 35.47 33.94
CA LEU A 10 34.67 34.75 32.79
C LEU A 10 33.65 33.73 33.30
N LYS A 11 32.39 33.85 32.84
CA LYS A 11 31.36 32.81 33.05
C LYS A 11 31.62 31.65 32.11
N PRO A 12 31.53 30.37 32.55
CA PRO A 12 31.71 29.24 31.67
C PRO A 12 30.53 29.15 30.70
N LEU A 13 30.82 29.06 29.42
CA LEU A 13 29.86 28.79 28.34
C LEU A 13 29.56 27.29 28.37
N VAL A 14 28.36 26.94 28.85
CA VAL A 14 27.88 25.55 28.82
C VAL A 14 27.43 25.26 27.39
N PHE A 15 28.21 24.48 26.64
CA PHE A 15 27.78 23.90 25.39
C PHE A 15 26.82 22.76 25.70
N VAL A 16 25.52 22.95 25.46
CA VAL A 16 24.55 21.86 25.40
C VAL A 16 24.70 21.20 24.04
N VAL A 17 25.40 20.05 23.98
CA VAL A 17 25.41 19.20 22.82
C VAL A 17 24.06 18.48 22.77
N VAL A 18 23.16 18.97 21.92
CA VAL A 18 21.95 18.24 21.57
C VAL A 18 22.37 17.09 20.69
N LEU A 19 22.50 15.90 21.26
CA LEU A 19 22.69 14.66 20.51
C LEU A 19 21.36 14.34 19.85
N THR A 20 21.12 14.82 18.62
CA THR A 20 20.05 14.30 17.77
C THR A 20 20.43 12.88 17.41
N ALA A 21 19.79 11.91 18.07
CA ALA A 21 19.85 10.52 17.65
C ALA A 21 19.29 10.45 16.21
N LEU A 22 20.17 10.35 15.23
CA LEU A 22 19.82 9.85 13.89
C LEU A 22 19.37 8.41 14.11
N VAL A 23 18.06 8.20 14.22
CA VAL A 23 17.47 6.87 14.07
C VAL A 23 17.80 6.44 12.65
N SER A 24 18.76 5.57 12.52
CA SER A 24 19.13 4.95 11.24
C SER A 24 17.88 4.24 10.71
N ARG A 25 17.42 4.62 9.52
CA ARG A 25 16.34 3.95 8.75
C ARG A 25 16.72 2.51 8.34
N ALA A 26 17.63 1.85 9.04
CA ALA A 26 18.29 0.64 8.54
C ALA A 26 17.50 -0.67 8.72
N ASP A 27 16.41 -0.74 9.52
CA ASP A 27 15.73 -2.00 9.75
C ASP A 27 14.18 -1.87 9.66
N ILE A 28 13.69 -1.67 8.42
CA ILE A 28 12.26 -1.83 8.10
C ILE A 28 11.91 -3.32 7.84
N ALA A 29 12.89 -4.21 7.81
CA ALA A 29 12.68 -5.64 7.58
C ALA A 29 12.00 -6.30 8.79
N SER A 30 10.86 -6.97 8.56
CA SER A 30 10.23 -7.85 9.56
C SER A 30 10.92 -9.20 9.56
N GLU A 31 11.05 -9.82 10.73
CA GLU A 31 11.51 -11.21 10.86
C GLU A 31 10.39 -12.21 10.54
N SER A 32 9.12 -11.79 10.62
CA SER A 32 7.95 -12.63 10.38
C SER A 32 6.86 -11.90 9.60
N LEU A 33 6.01 -12.69 8.95
CA LEU A 33 4.79 -12.20 8.30
C LEU A 33 3.76 -11.74 9.34
N PRO A 34 2.95 -10.71 9.01
CA PRO A 34 1.82 -10.35 9.85
C PRO A 34 0.78 -11.49 9.94
N PRO A 35 0.12 -11.68 11.10
CA PRO A 35 -0.90 -12.72 11.29
C PRO A 35 -2.01 -12.70 10.24
N ALA A 36 -2.34 -11.52 9.71
CA ALA A 36 -3.29 -11.33 8.61
C ALA A 36 -2.98 -12.19 7.38
N LEU A 37 -1.72 -12.37 7.00
CA LEU A 37 -1.32 -13.19 5.85
C LEU A 37 -1.27 -14.68 6.17
N LEU A 38 -1.21 -15.04 7.46
CA LEU A 38 -1.15 -16.40 7.96
C LEU A 38 -2.53 -16.97 8.35
N GLY A 39 -3.62 -16.19 8.20
CA GLY A 39 -4.97 -16.60 8.61
C GLY A 39 -5.16 -16.73 10.12
N SER A 40 -4.34 -16.03 10.90
CA SER A 40 -4.33 -16.08 12.36
C SER A 40 -4.46 -14.68 13.00
N ALA A 41 -5.04 -13.72 12.28
CA ALA A 41 -5.31 -12.39 12.81
C ALA A 41 -6.27 -12.43 14.00
N GLY A 42 -6.11 -11.47 14.90
CA GLY A 42 -7.03 -11.23 16.00
C GLY A 42 -8.33 -10.54 15.54
N PRO A 43 -9.18 -10.10 16.49
CA PRO A 43 -10.35 -9.30 16.17
C PRO A 43 -9.97 -8.01 15.42
N LEU A 44 -10.85 -7.59 14.50
CA LEU A 44 -10.68 -6.35 13.74
C LEU A 44 -10.63 -5.13 14.67
N GLN A 45 -9.72 -4.20 14.37
CA GLN A 45 -9.41 -3.03 15.20
C GLN A 45 -10.05 -1.73 14.69
N GLY A 46 -10.38 -1.69 13.40
CA GLY A 46 -10.92 -0.50 12.74
C GLY A 46 -12.45 -0.43 12.75
N GLU A 47 -12.98 0.52 12.03
CA GLU A 47 -14.41 0.82 11.94
C GLU A 47 -14.90 0.88 10.49
N THR A 48 -16.22 0.72 10.33
CA THR A 48 -16.86 0.91 9.02
C THR A 48 -16.98 2.39 8.71
N LEU A 49 -16.51 2.80 7.51
CA LEU A 49 -16.56 4.15 7.01
C LEU A 49 -17.40 4.22 5.73
N ASN A 50 -18.46 5.04 5.73
CA ASN A 50 -19.17 5.43 4.51
C ASN A 50 -18.47 6.65 3.89
N TYR A 51 -17.82 6.48 2.74
CA TYR A 51 -16.99 7.52 2.12
C TYR A 51 -17.44 7.88 0.70
N TYR A 52 -18.21 7.01 0.03
CA TYR A 52 -18.68 7.25 -1.34
C TYR A 52 -20.01 6.50 -1.62
N GLY A 53 -21.10 7.22 -1.83
CA GLY A 53 -22.40 6.61 -2.10
C GLY A 53 -22.79 5.53 -1.05
N ASN A 54 -22.98 4.30 -1.52
CA ASN A 54 -23.26 3.14 -0.65
C ASN A 54 -21.98 2.34 -0.30
N ALA A 55 -20.80 2.82 -0.66
CA ALA A 55 -19.55 2.15 -0.32
C ALA A 55 -19.28 2.26 1.18
N ALA A 56 -19.15 1.11 1.83
CA ALA A 56 -18.89 0.95 3.25
C ALA A 56 -17.49 0.32 3.45
N GLY A 57 -16.44 1.12 3.36
CA GLY A 57 -15.06 0.71 3.56
C GLY A 57 -14.74 0.43 5.03
N TYR A 58 -13.55 -0.11 5.27
CA TYR A 58 -13.03 -0.35 6.60
C TYR A 58 -11.81 0.56 6.85
N LEU A 59 -11.90 1.41 7.87
CA LEU A 59 -10.88 2.38 8.25
C LEU A 59 -10.21 1.97 9.55
N VAL A 60 -8.90 2.02 9.58
CA VAL A 60 -8.09 1.88 10.79
C VAL A 60 -6.92 2.84 10.75
N ALA A 61 -6.55 3.40 11.90
CA ALA A 61 -5.41 4.30 12.06
C ALA A 61 -4.41 3.73 13.06
N PRO A 62 -3.11 4.08 12.93
CA PRO A 62 -2.10 3.73 13.91
C PRO A 62 -2.42 4.29 15.29
N GLU A 63 -1.91 3.64 16.33
CA GLU A 63 -1.87 4.23 17.67
C GLU A 63 -0.86 5.39 17.71
N GLY A 64 -1.16 6.43 18.48
CA GLY A 64 -0.27 7.57 18.68
C GLY A 64 -0.62 8.80 17.83
N GLN A 65 0.25 9.81 17.93
CA GLN A 65 0.05 11.08 17.20
C GLN A 65 0.75 11.02 15.85
N GLY A 66 -0.01 11.41 14.78
CA GLY A 66 0.53 11.55 13.42
C GLY A 66 1.54 12.70 13.27
N PRO A 67 1.85 13.11 12.05
CA PRO A 67 1.15 12.68 10.83
C PRO A 67 1.61 11.31 10.29
N HIS A 68 0.66 10.54 9.74
CA HIS A 68 0.88 9.22 9.17
C HIS A 68 0.65 9.23 7.65
N GLY A 69 1.44 8.47 6.89
CA GLY A 69 1.11 8.15 5.50
C GLY A 69 -0.16 7.30 5.42
N SER A 70 -0.88 7.36 4.31
CA SER A 70 -2.15 6.67 4.16
C SER A 70 -2.11 5.64 3.03
N VAL A 71 -2.84 4.52 3.19
CA VAL A 71 -2.96 3.48 2.17
C VAL A 71 -4.42 3.16 1.87
N ILE A 72 -4.77 3.04 0.59
CA ILE A 72 -6.05 2.48 0.13
C ILE A 72 -5.79 1.03 -0.27
N LEU A 73 -6.50 0.10 0.35
CA LEU A 73 -6.41 -1.33 0.05
C LEU A 73 -7.56 -1.73 -0.86
N ILE A 74 -7.24 -2.32 -2.01
CA ILE A 74 -8.22 -2.69 -3.04
C ILE A 74 -8.34 -4.20 -3.08
N HIS A 75 -9.51 -4.68 -2.70
CA HIS A 75 -9.82 -6.10 -2.52
C HIS A 75 -9.71 -6.93 -3.79
N GLU A 76 -9.67 -8.25 -3.65
CA GLU A 76 -9.75 -9.20 -4.75
C GLU A 76 -11.17 -9.27 -5.35
N TRP A 77 -11.39 -10.18 -6.29
CA TRP A 77 -12.62 -10.33 -7.05
C TRP A 77 -13.87 -10.69 -6.23
N ASN A 78 -13.71 -11.19 -4.99
CA ASN A 78 -14.78 -11.60 -4.10
C ASN A 78 -15.33 -10.47 -3.20
N GLY A 79 -14.76 -9.26 -3.29
CA GLY A 79 -15.21 -8.10 -2.51
C GLY A 79 -14.41 -7.87 -1.23
N LEU A 80 -14.85 -6.89 -0.44
CA LEU A 80 -14.21 -6.52 0.82
C LEU A 80 -14.48 -7.59 1.90
N THR A 81 -13.58 -8.55 2.00
CA THR A 81 -13.61 -9.63 3.00
C THR A 81 -12.83 -9.27 4.27
N ASP A 82 -12.98 -10.07 5.33
CA ASP A 82 -12.22 -9.88 6.56
C ASP A 82 -10.71 -9.98 6.34
N ARG A 83 -10.24 -10.82 5.41
CA ARG A 83 -8.82 -10.90 5.07
C ARG A 83 -8.23 -9.52 4.66
N VAL A 84 -8.95 -8.74 3.89
CA VAL A 84 -8.48 -7.40 3.48
C VAL A 84 -8.56 -6.41 4.63
N ARG A 85 -9.56 -6.53 5.52
CA ARG A 85 -9.65 -5.74 6.75
C ARG A 85 -8.51 -6.06 7.72
N GLU A 86 -8.17 -7.35 7.90
CA GLU A 86 -7.03 -7.81 8.69
C GLU A 86 -5.69 -7.25 8.16
N VAL A 87 -5.54 -7.15 6.83
CA VAL A 87 -4.37 -6.49 6.22
C VAL A 87 -4.38 -4.99 6.50
N ALA A 88 -5.54 -4.34 6.55
CA ALA A 88 -5.61 -2.92 6.97
C ALA A 88 -5.12 -2.74 8.41
N ASP A 89 -5.50 -3.63 9.34
CA ASP A 89 -5.00 -3.61 10.72
C ASP A 89 -3.46 -3.82 10.76
N ALA A 90 -2.94 -4.71 9.92
CA ALA A 90 -1.49 -4.90 9.80
C ALA A 90 -0.79 -3.64 9.26
N MET A 91 -1.37 -2.91 8.31
CA MET A 91 -0.83 -1.64 7.83
C MET A 91 -0.87 -0.55 8.91
N ALA A 92 -1.90 -0.52 9.75
CA ALA A 92 -1.96 0.39 10.89
C ALA A 92 -0.86 0.08 11.92
N THR A 93 -0.57 -1.20 12.17
CA THR A 93 0.56 -1.63 13.02
C THR A 93 1.91 -1.17 12.44
N GLU A 94 2.05 -1.09 11.11
CA GLU A 94 3.24 -0.55 10.44
C GLU A 94 3.27 1.00 10.37
N GLY A 95 2.28 1.68 10.95
CA GLY A 95 2.26 3.14 11.07
C GLY A 95 1.51 3.87 9.95
N TYR A 96 0.68 3.21 9.16
CA TYR A 96 -0.11 3.81 8.07
C TYR A 96 -1.59 3.88 8.41
N ILE A 97 -2.26 4.98 8.10
CA ILE A 97 -3.72 5.02 8.08
C ILE A 97 -4.19 4.16 6.92
N ALA A 98 -4.99 3.13 7.17
CA ALA A 98 -5.44 2.21 6.13
C ALA A 98 -6.95 2.28 5.93
N LEU A 99 -7.37 2.47 4.67
CA LEU A 99 -8.76 2.36 4.24
C LEU A 99 -8.90 1.21 3.25
N ALA A 100 -9.50 0.10 3.68
CA ALA A 100 -9.90 -0.95 2.76
C ALA A 100 -11.17 -0.52 2.02
N ALA A 101 -11.03 -0.25 0.73
CA ALA A 101 -12.08 0.30 -0.11
C ALA A 101 -13.14 -0.76 -0.43
N ASP A 102 -14.41 -0.36 -0.41
CA ASP A 102 -15.53 -1.17 -0.86
C ASP A 102 -15.94 -0.76 -2.27
N LEU A 103 -15.61 -1.60 -3.26
CA LEU A 103 -15.96 -1.35 -4.67
C LEU A 103 -17.28 -1.98 -5.10
N TYR A 104 -17.92 -2.74 -4.20
CA TYR A 104 -19.12 -3.51 -4.51
C TYR A 104 -20.36 -3.10 -3.70
N SER A 105 -20.28 -1.97 -2.98
CA SER A 105 -21.39 -1.43 -2.14
C SER A 105 -21.89 -2.46 -1.12
N GLY A 106 -20.96 -3.01 -0.34
CA GLY A 106 -21.22 -3.99 0.73
C GLY A 106 -21.45 -5.43 0.26
N ARG A 107 -21.40 -5.67 -1.07
CA ARG A 107 -21.62 -7.03 -1.60
C ARG A 107 -20.31 -7.83 -1.63
N THR A 108 -20.43 -9.13 -1.44
CA THR A 108 -19.35 -10.12 -1.61
C THR A 108 -19.87 -11.30 -2.41
N GLY A 109 -19.00 -11.93 -3.19
CA GLY A 109 -19.33 -13.16 -3.89
C GLY A 109 -18.78 -14.37 -3.15
N SER A 110 -19.53 -15.47 -3.15
CA SER A 110 -19.19 -16.73 -2.48
C SER A 110 -18.72 -17.84 -3.44
N ASN A 111 -18.82 -17.60 -4.75
CA ASN A 111 -18.43 -18.55 -5.77
C ASN A 111 -17.96 -17.82 -7.06
N PRO A 112 -17.26 -18.51 -8.00
CA PRO A 112 -16.71 -17.88 -9.18
C PRO A 112 -17.73 -17.16 -10.07
N ARG A 113 -18.98 -17.63 -10.15
CA ARG A 113 -20.04 -17.00 -10.95
C ARG A 113 -20.44 -15.64 -10.37
N GLU A 114 -20.66 -15.58 -9.06
CA GLU A 114 -20.99 -14.34 -8.35
C GLU A 114 -19.83 -13.35 -8.41
N ASN A 115 -18.61 -13.80 -8.12
CA ASN A 115 -17.42 -12.96 -8.18
C ASN A 115 -17.24 -12.33 -9.57
N MET A 116 -17.37 -13.12 -10.64
CA MET A 116 -17.27 -12.61 -12.00
C MET A 116 -18.40 -11.66 -12.38
N ALA A 117 -19.59 -11.82 -11.82
CA ALA A 117 -20.69 -10.88 -12.03
C ALA A 117 -20.38 -9.51 -11.41
N LEU A 118 -19.87 -9.48 -10.17
CA LEU A 118 -19.43 -8.26 -9.48
C LEU A 118 -18.29 -7.56 -10.23
N VAL A 119 -17.28 -8.30 -10.66
CA VAL A 119 -16.18 -7.76 -11.48
C VAL A 119 -16.68 -7.12 -12.77
N ARG A 120 -17.58 -7.80 -13.51
CA ARG A 120 -18.11 -7.27 -14.78
C ARG A 120 -18.93 -5.99 -14.56
N GLU A 121 -19.73 -5.97 -13.51
CA GLU A 121 -20.56 -4.81 -13.16
C GLU A 121 -19.67 -3.58 -12.89
N THR A 122 -18.64 -3.71 -12.06
CA THR A 122 -17.76 -2.58 -11.73
C THR A 122 -16.86 -2.16 -12.89
N LEU A 123 -16.37 -3.09 -13.69
CA LEU A 123 -15.57 -2.76 -14.88
C LEU A 123 -16.39 -2.17 -16.03
N ALA A 124 -17.72 -2.32 -16.02
CA ALA A 124 -18.60 -1.68 -16.98
C ALA A 124 -18.74 -0.16 -16.79
N ASP A 125 -18.42 0.34 -15.56
CA ASP A 125 -18.42 1.77 -15.24
C ASP A 125 -17.06 2.18 -14.59
N PRO A 126 -16.01 2.34 -15.40
CA PRO A 126 -14.70 2.75 -14.90
C PRO A 126 -14.71 4.13 -14.25
N GLY A 127 -15.62 5.03 -14.66
CA GLY A 127 -15.74 6.35 -14.08
C GLY A 127 -16.16 6.30 -12.60
N THR A 128 -17.19 5.54 -12.28
CA THR A 128 -17.64 5.31 -10.91
C THR A 128 -16.56 4.62 -10.08
N LEU A 129 -15.82 3.67 -10.65
CA LEU A 129 -14.72 2.99 -9.97
C LEU A 129 -13.61 3.97 -9.56
N ILE A 130 -13.16 4.83 -10.48
CA ILE A 130 -12.16 5.87 -10.19
C ILE A 130 -12.70 6.89 -9.19
N ALA A 131 -13.95 7.35 -9.34
CA ALA A 131 -14.57 8.31 -8.41
C ALA A 131 -14.69 7.77 -6.98
N ASN A 132 -14.93 6.46 -6.80
CA ASN A 132 -14.91 5.79 -5.50
C ASN A 132 -13.52 5.90 -4.84
N LEU A 133 -12.46 5.56 -5.57
CA LEU A 133 -11.09 5.62 -5.04
C LEU A 133 -10.60 7.06 -4.82
N ASP A 134 -10.98 8.00 -5.70
CA ASP A 134 -10.71 9.43 -5.48
C ASP A 134 -11.41 9.96 -4.21
N ALA A 135 -12.62 9.49 -3.92
CA ALA A 135 -13.31 9.86 -2.68
C ALA A 135 -12.59 9.29 -1.45
N ALA A 136 -12.09 8.04 -1.52
CA ALA A 136 -11.27 7.45 -0.47
C ALA A 136 -9.97 8.24 -0.26
N ALA A 137 -9.27 8.61 -1.35
CA ALA A 137 -8.04 9.39 -1.28
C ALA A 137 -8.28 10.79 -0.70
N ARG A 138 -9.32 11.49 -1.14
CA ARG A 138 -9.69 12.81 -0.57
C ARG A 138 -10.02 12.73 0.91
N TYR A 139 -10.74 11.68 1.34
CA TYR A 139 -11.02 11.46 2.76
C TYR A 139 -9.73 11.31 3.58
N LEU A 140 -8.81 10.48 3.11
CA LEU A 140 -7.53 10.24 3.78
C LEU A 140 -6.64 11.49 3.79
N ASN A 141 -6.57 12.22 2.68
CA ASN A 141 -5.81 13.47 2.56
C ASN A 141 -6.35 14.59 3.48
N ALA A 142 -7.66 14.64 3.72
CA ALA A 142 -8.30 15.65 4.55
C ALA A 142 -8.18 15.39 6.05
N ARG A 143 -7.67 14.24 6.48
CA ARG A 143 -7.50 13.90 7.90
C ARG A 143 -6.40 14.75 8.54
N HIS A 144 -6.62 15.20 9.76
CA HIS A 144 -5.66 16.01 10.53
C HIS A 144 -4.39 15.23 10.96
N ASP A 145 -4.50 13.90 11.03
CA ASP A 145 -3.43 12.97 11.40
C ASP A 145 -2.72 12.36 10.17
N SER A 146 -3.05 12.81 8.95
CA SER A 146 -2.44 12.36 7.69
C SER A 146 -1.30 13.28 7.25
N THR A 147 -0.29 12.71 6.60
CA THR A 147 0.75 13.46 5.87
C THR A 147 0.23 14.12 4.59
N GLY A 148 -1.01 13.83 4.16
CA GLY A 148 -1.55 14.20 2.86
C GLY A 148 -0.96 13.36 1.72
N LYS A 149 -0.31 12.24 2.00
CA LYS A 149 0.23 11.31 1.01
C LYS A 149 -0.50 9.98 1.06
N VAL A 150 -0.96 9.50 -0.10
CA VAL A 150 -1.74 8.26 -0.23
C VAL A 150 -1.07 7.32 -1.21
N ALA A 151 -0.95 6.05 -0.84
CA ALA A 151 -0.63 4.95 -1.74
C ALA A 151 -1.86 4.06 -1.98
N THR A 152 -1.92 3.41 -3.15
CA THR A 152 -2.88 2.33 -3.40
C THR A 152 -2.16 0.99 -3.40
N ILE A 153 -2.80 -0.04 -2.84
CA ILE A 153 -2.32 -1.42 -2.82
C ILE A 153 -3.48 -2.30 -3.27
N GLY A 154 -3.30 -3.06 -4.34
CA GLY A 154 -4.37 -3.92 -4.85
C GLY A 154 -3.91 -5.32 -5.19
N TRP A 155 -4.77 -6.31 -4.95
CA TRP A 155 -4.52 -7.74 -5.20
C TRP A 155 -5.45 -8.28 -6.26
N CYS A 156 -4.95 -9.11 -7.20
CA CYS A 156 -5.75 -9.78 -8.22
C CYS A 156 -6.57 -8.78 -9.06
N TYR A 157 -7.90 -8.82 -8.98
CA TYR A 157 -8.79 -7.80 -9.54
C TYR A 157 -8.39 -6.39 -9.05
N GLY A 158 -8.19 -6.23 -7.75
CA GLY A 158 -7.77 -4.96 -7.15
C GLY A 158 -6.41 -4.47 -7.64
N GLY A 159 -5.50 -5.36 -8.01
CA GLY A 159 -4.22 -4.97 -8.62
C GLY A 159 -4.40 -4.32 -9.99
N GLY A 160 -5.33 -4.84 -10.81
CA GLY A 160 -5.72 -4.21 -12.08
C GLY A 160 -6.44 -2.89 -11.88
N VAL A 161 -7.25 -2.77 -10.82
CA VAL A 161 -7.93 -1.52 -10.44
C VAL A 161 -6.91 -0.49 -9.94
N ALA A 162 -5.91 -0.88 -9.16
CA ALA A 162 -4.84 0.01 -8.71
C ALA A 162 -4.09 0.62 -9.90
N LEU A 163 -3.77 -0.18 -10.93
CA LEU A 163 -3.19 0.34 -12.17
C LEU A 163 -4.13 1.31 -12.90
N SER A 164 -5.43 0.99 -12.96
CA SER A 164 -6.43 1.89 -13.57
C SER A 164 -6.53 3.21 -12.81
N PHE A 165 -6.42 3.17 -11.48
CA PHE A 165 -6.39 4.35 -10.63
C PHE A 165 -5.10 5.16 -10.83
N ALA A 166 -3.95 4.52 -10.99
CA ALA A 166 -2.70 5.20 -11.34
C ALA A 166 -2.79 5.96 -12.67
N LEU A 167 -3.61 5.47 -13.61
CA LEU A 167 -3.83 6.11 -14.91
C LEU A 167 -4.88 7.22 -14.90
N GLY A 168 -5.84 7.21 -13.99
CA GLY A 168 -7.01 8.08 -14.03
C GLY A 168 -7.39 8.80 -12.75
N GLY A 169 -6.88 8.37 -11.59
CA GLY A 169 -7.07 9.05 -10.31
C GLY A 169 -6.15 10.26 -10.14
N VAL A 170 -6.50 11.16 -9.23
CA VAL A 170 -5.80 12.46 -9.09
C VAL A 170 -5.16 12.70 -7.72
N GLU A 171 -5.46 11.87 -6.73
CA GLU A 171 -5.18 12.18 -5.31
C GLU A 171 -4.25 11.16 -4.63
N HIS A 172 -3.31 10.54 -5.37
CA HIS A 172 -2.39 9.55 -4.77
C HIS A 172 -0.97 9.64 -5.35
N GLN A 173 0.03 9.18 -4.60
CA GLN A 173 1.45 9.36 -4.87
C GLN A 173 2.22 8.05 -5.03
N ALA A 174 1.56 6.90 -4.88
CA ALA A 174 2.21 5.60 -4.98
C ALA A 174 1.20 4.49 -5.33
N THR A 175 1.63 3.47 -6.09
CA THR A 175 0.78 2.36 -6.50
C THR A 175 1.52 1.03 -6.37
N ALA A 176 0.94 0.09 -5.62
CA ALA A 176 1.43 -1.27 -5.47
C ALA A 176 0.46 -2.28 -6.10
N ILE A 177 0.96 -3.07 -7.04
CA ILE A 177 0.20 -4.04 -7.82
C ILE A 177 0.65 -5.45 -7.45
N PHE A 178 -0.25 -6.24 -6.87
CA PHE A 178 -0.01 -7.64 -6.59
C PHE A 178 -0.79 -8.50 -7.58
N TYR A 179 -0.08 -9.21 -8.44
CA TYR A 179 -0.61 -10.17 -9.46
C TYR A 179 -1.90 -9.70 -10.13
N GLY A 180 -2.00 -8.40 -10.42
CA GLY A 180 -3.13 -7.78 -11.11
C GLY A 180 -2.97 -7.72 -12.62
N ARG A 181 -4.09 -7.46 -13.32
CA ARG A 181 -4.07 -7.24 -14.77
C ARG A 181 -3.19 -6.04 -15.13
N LEU A 182 -2.41 -6.17 -16.19
CA LEU A 182 -1.41 -5.20 -16.63
C LEU A 182 -1.79 -4.56 -17.98
N LEU A 183 -1.14 -3.43 -18.25
CA LEU A 183 -1.19 -2.69 -19.51
C LEU A 183 0.24 -2.55 -20.04
N ASP A 184 0.48 -2.85 -21.32
CA ASP A 184 1.79 -2.77 -21.96
C ASP A 184 1.89 -1.69 -23.05
N ASP A 185 1.05 -0.64 -22.95
CA ASP A 185 1.04 0.53 -23.85
C ASP A 185 1.79 1.71 -23.20
N PRO A 186 3.03 2.05 -23.68
CA PRO A 186 3.82 3.14 -23.09
C PRO A 186 3.14 4.51 -23.17
N GLU A 187 2.33 4.77 -24.23
CA GLU A 187 1.67 6.08 -24.37
C GLU A 187 0.61 6.30 -23.31
N GLN A 188 -0.09 5.24 -22.90
CA GLN A 188 -1.01 5.32 -21.78
C GLN A 188 -0.28 5.41 -20.44
N LEU A 189 0.80 4.63 -20.27
CA LEU A 189 1.57 4.60 -19.02
C LEU A 189 2.29 5.91 -18.71
N LYS A 190 2.58 6.78 -19.68
CA LYS A 190 3.12 8.14 -19.46
C LYS A 190 2.26 9.03 -18.57
N ARG A 191 1.00 8.66 -18.36
CA ARG A 191 0.09 9.40 -17.46
C ARG A 191 0.41 9.17 -15.98
N ILE A 192 1.19 8.14 -15.66
CA ILE A 192 1.61 7.81 -14.30
C ILE A 192 2.82 8.68 -13.94
N ASP A 193 2.69 9.48 -12.90
CA ASP A 193 3.69 10.45 -12.44
C ASP A 193 4.47 10.02 -11.19
N HIS A 194 4.26 8.78 -10.73
CA HIS A 194 4.87 8.20 -9.55
C HIS A 194 5.45 6.82 -9.81
N GLU A 195 6.20 6.30 -8.84
CA GLU A 195 6.80 4.96 -8.93
C GLU A 195 5.74 3.86 -8.80
N ILE A 196 5.82 2.83 -9.65
CA ILE A 196 5.02 1.62 -9.58
C ILE A 196 5.80 0.51 -8.87
N TYR A 197 5.22 -0.02 -7.79
CA TYR A 197 5.65 -1.28 -7.17
C TYR A 197 4.84 -2.43 -7.75
N GLY A 198 5.51 -3.57 -8.05
CA GLY A 198 4.84 -4.75 -8.60
C GLY A 198 5.34 -6.05 -7.98
N THR A 199 4.42 -6.93 -7.60
CA THR A 199 4.69 -8.27 -7.07
C THR A 199 3.91 -9.29 -7.86
N PHE A 200 4.61 -10.23 -8.50
CA PHE A 200 4.03 -11.24 -9.40
C PHE A 200 4.56 -12.64 -9.09
N ALA A 201 3.84 -13.64 -9.58
CA ALA A 201 4.13 -15.05 -9.35
C ALA A 201 4.57 -15.72 -10.67
N GLY A 202 5.68 -16.46 -10.65
CA GLY A 202 6.22 -17.12 -11.83
C GLY A 202 5.36 -18.27 -12.35
N GLN A 203 4.53 -18.86 -11.47
CA GLN A 203 3.59 -19.95 -11.81
C GLN A 203 2.15 -19.47 -11.96
N ASP A 204 1.94 -18.16 -12.16
CA ASP A 204 0.61 -17.59 -12.39
C ASP A 204 0.07 -17.97 -13.77
N ARG A 205 -1.14 -18.55 -13.80
CA ARG A 205 -1.81 -18.91 -15.06
C ARG A 205 -2.63 -17.77 -15.65
N SER A 206 -2.89 -16.72 -14.87
CA SER A 206 -3.69 -15.56 -15.27
C SER A 206 -2.81 -14.41 -15.75
N ILE A 207 -1.67 -14.18 -15.09
CA ILE A 207 -0.71 -13.12 -15.40
C ILE A 207 0.64 -13.80 -15.72
N SER A 208 0.94 -13.99 -16.98
CA SER A 208 2.17 -14.67 -17.41
C SER A 208 3.41 -13.82 -17.16
N VAL A 209 4.56 -14.47 -16.95
CA VAL A 209 5.87 -13.81 -16.84
C VAL A 209 6.14 -12.89 -18.03
N ASP A 210 5.77 -13.33 -19.25
CA ASP A 210 5.92 -12.51 -20.46
C ASP A 210 5.07 -11.23 -20.40
N ALA A 211 3.86 -11.29 -19.85
CA ALA A 211 3.02 -10.10 -19.66
C ALA A 211 3.66 -9.12 -18.66
N VAL A 212 4.24 -9.63 -17.57
CA VAL A 212 4.98 -8.80 -16.60
C VAL A 212 6.21 -8.17 -17.26
N ASN A 213 6.98 -8.91 -18.04
CA ASN A 213 8.15 -8.39 -18.74
C ASN A 213 7.79 -7.31 -19.78
N ARG A 214 6.68 -7.47 -20.51
CA ARG A 214 6.18 -6.43 -21.42
C ARG A 214 5.76 -5.18 -20.66
N PHE A 215 5.04 -5.32 -19.55
CA PHE A 215 4.68 -4.20 -18.69
C PHE A 215 5.89 -3.42 -18.17
N VAL A 216 6.91 -4.11 -17.64
CA VAL A 216 8.16 -3.48 -17.19
C VAL A 216 8.86 -2.74 -18.33
N THR A 217 8.90 -3.34 -19.52
CA THR A 217 9.48 -2.69 -20.71
C THR A 217 8.69 -1.45 -21.09
N ALA A 218 7.36 -1.51 -21.04
CA ALA A 218 6.50 -0.38 -21.34
C ALA A 218 6.62 0.75 -20.31
N LEU A 219 6.69 0.44 -18.99
CA LEU A 219 6.96 1.41 -17.94
C LEU A 219 8.29 2.16 -18.17
N ARG A 220 9.35 1.42 -18.48
CA ARG A 220 10.68 2.00 -18.80
C ARG A 220 10.61 2.89 -20.02
N SER A 221 9.94 2.47 -21.08
CA SER A 221 9.74 3.27 -22.29
C SER A 221 8.92 4.52 -22.05
N ALA A 222 7.98 4.47 -21.11
CA ALA A 222 7.17 5.60 -20.65
C ALA A 222 7.92 6.56 -19.70
N GLY A 223 9.12 6.17 -19.21
CA GLY A 223 9.86 6.92 -18.20
C GLY A 223 9.31 6.80 -16.78
N VAL A 224 8.45 5.81 -16.51
CA VAL A 224 7.84 5.58 -15.19
C VAL A 224 8.79 4.75 -14.31
N PRO A 225 9.24 5.28 -13.15
CA PRO A 225 10.03 4.51 -12.19
C PRO A 225 9.27 3.28 -11.72
N ASN A 226 9.97 2.15 -11.55
CA ASN A 226 9.31 0.94 -11.11
C ASN A 226 10.22 -0.01 -10.34
N ASP A 227 9.64 -0.74 -9.38
CA ASP A 227 10.25 -1.83 -8.62
C ASP A 227 9.35 -3.06 -8.75
N VAL A 228 9.55 -3.83 -9.82
CA VAL A 228 8.73 -5.02 -10.14
C VAL A 228 9.53 -6.28 -9.90
N HIS A 229 8.95 -7.23 -9.14
CA HIS A 229 9.57 -8.50 -8.82
C HIS A 229 8.66 -9.70 -9.14
N ILE A 230 9.25 -10.77 -9.67
CA ILE A 230 8.59 -12.05 -9.97
C ILE A 230 9.17 -13.11 -9.05
N TYR A 231 8.30 -13.83 -8.33
CA TYR A 231 8.67 -14.95 -7.46
C TYR A 231 8.39 -16.28 -8.19
N ASP A 232 9.42 -16.97 -8.64
CA ASP A 232 9.34 -18.13 -9.53
C ASP A 232 8.59 -19.34 -8.95
N SER A 233 8.64 -19.53 -7.63
CA SER A 233 8.14 -20.73 -6.95
C SER A 233 6.66 -20.69 -6.59
N VAL A 234 5.97 -19.57 -6.79
CA VAL A 234 4.60 -19.36 -6.31
C VAL A 234 3.61 -19.11 -7.45
N ASN A 235 2.33 -19.30 -7.16
CA ASN A 235 1.22 -19.07 -8.09
C ASN A 235 0.36 -17.86 -7.65
N HIS A 236 -0.70 -17.57 -8.42
CA HIS A 236 -1.63 -16.48 -8.16
C HIS A 236 -2.14 -16.47 -6.71
N GLY A 237 -2.27 -15.28 -6.10
CA GLY A 237 -2.80 -15.13 -4.75
C GLY A 237 -1.82 -15.49 -3.62
N PHE A 238 -0.55 -15.76 -3.91
CA PHE A 238 0.40 -16.30 -2.94
C PHE A 238 0.61 -15.38 -1.73
N TRP A 239 0.54 -14.06 -1.92
CA TRP A 239 0.85 -13.12 -0.85
C TRP A 239 -0.32 -12.96 0.12
N LEU A 240 -1.55 -12.81 -0.39
CA LEU A 240 -2.72 -12.58 0.47
C LEU A 240 -3.21 -13.88 1.16
N HIS A 241 -2.85 -15.04 0.61
CA HIS A 241 -3.28 -16.37 1.06
C HIS A 241 -2.08 -17.28 1.35
N VAL A 242 -1.15 -16.84 2.20
CA VAL A 242 0.01 -17.66 2.62
C VAL A 242 -0.43 -18.94 3.30
N ASP A 243 -1.48 -18.86 4.11
CA ASP A 243 -2.11 -19.98 4.84
C ASP A 243 -2.57 -21.13 3.94
N ALA A 244 -2.83 -20.89 2.66
CA ALA A 244 -3.20 -21.96 1.73
C ALA A 244 -2.04 -22.94 1.39
N ASN A 245 -0.78 -22.48 1.49
CA ASN A 245 0.42 -23.30 1.32
C ASN A 245 1.64 -22.61 1.96
N PRO A 246 1.77 -22.63 3.30
CA PRO A 246 2.80 -21.86 4.01
C PRO A 246 4.23 -22.29 3.65
N GLU A 247 4.47 -23.57 3.37
CA GLU A 247 5.81 -24.08 3.05
C GLU A 247 6.39 -23.43 1.78
N VAL A 248 5.55 -23.16 0.79
CA VAL A 248 5.97 -22.57 -0.49
C VAL A 248 5.87 -21.05 -0.48
N ARG A 249 4.86 -20.50 0.21
CA ARG A 249 4.48 -19.09 0.09
C ARG A 249 5.12 -18.18 1.12
N SER A 250 5.53 -18.70 2.31
CA SER A 250 5.98 -17.83 3.41
C SER A 250 7.24 -17.04 3.06
N ALA A 251 8.27 -17.65 2.52
CA ALA A 251 9.51 -16.94 2.20
C ALA A 251 9.32 -15.88 1.09
N PRO A 252 8.67 -16.18 -0.06
CA PRO A 252 8.33 -15.17 -1.07
C PRO A 252 7.43 -14.06 -0.55
N ALA A 253 6.44 -14.38 0.29
CA ALA A 253 5.54 -13.39 0.86
C ALA A 253 6.25 -12.47 1.86
N LEU A 254 7.17 -12.99 2.68
CA LEU A 254 7.97 -12.20 3.61
C LEU A 254 8.90 -11.22 2.89
N ASP A 255 9.57 -11.67 1.82
CA ASP A 255 10.38 -10.76 1.00
C ASP A 255 9.51 -9.67 0.35
N ALA A 256 8.37 -10.04 -0.23
CA ALA A 256 7.43 -9.09 -0.83
C ALA A 256 6.88 -8.09 0.22
N TRP A 257 6.57 -8.55 1.46
CA TRP A 257 6.17 -7.70 2.56
C TRP A 257 7.25 -6.67 2.90
N ASN A 258 8.49 -7.10 3.04
CA ASN A 258 9.60 -6.23 3.35
C ASN A 258 9.92 -5.25 2.22
N ARG A 259 9.79 -5.67 0.95
CA ARG A 259 9.91 -4.78 -0.23
C ARG A 259 8.79 -3.74 -0.24
N LEU A 260 7.53 -4.13 0.01
CA LEU A 260 6.40 -3.22 0.12
C LEU A 260 6.62 -2.17 1.21
N LYS A 261 7.05 -2.56 2.39
CA LYS A 261 7.35 -1.62 3.49
C LYS A 261 8.41 -0.60 3.11
N ARG A 262 9.50 -1.03 2.48
CA ARG A 262 10.53 -0.11 1.97
C ARG A 262 9.98 0.84 0.90
N TYR A 263 9.12 0.34 0.02
CA TYR A 263 8.44 1.17 -0.99
C TYR A 263 7.55 2.23 -0.34
N LEU A 264 6.67 1.85 0.57
CA LEU A 264 5.77 2.78 1.27
C LEU A 264 6.55 3.82 2.09
N ALA A 265 7.60 3.41 2.81
CA ALA A 265 8.40 4.31 3.62
C ALA A 265 9.08 5.41 2.78
N ARG A 266 9.56 5.10 1.56
CA ARG A 266 10.20 6.11 0.69
C ARG A 266 9.22 6.99 -0.08
N THR A 267 7.98 6.52 -0.32
CA THR A 267 6.99 7.25 -1.13
C THR A 267 6.02 8.07 -0.30
N ILE A 268 5.47 7.48 0.75
CA ILE A 268 4.43 8.10 1.57
C ILE A 268 4.77 8.17 3.07
N GLY A 269 5.88 7.61 3.48
CA GLY A 269 6.31 7.67 4.89
C GLY A 269 6.44 9.10 5.40
N SER A 270 6.29 9.25 6.71
CA SER A 270 6.46 10.51 7.45
C SER A 270 7.92 10.93 7.56
#